data_28fe256895ea7e5119f026806926771b
#
_entry.id   28fe256895ea7e5119f026806926771b
#
_cell.length_a   1.000
_cell.length_b   1.000
_cell.length_c   1.000
_cell.angle_alpha   90.00
_cell.angle_beta   90.00
_cell.angle_gamma   90.00
#
_symmetry.space_group_name_H-M   'P 1'
#
loop_
_entity.id
_entity.type
_entity.pdbx_description
1 polymer ?
#
loop_
_entity_poly.entity_id
_entity_poly.type
_entity_poly.pdbx_seq_one_letter_code
_entity_poly.pdbx_strand_id
1 'polypeptide(L)' 'MAKKSSWSDLYIAAALETQDEALPARISAAKHAIAARLQELSRNVDAHQERREIEAALVGLRTLANERLPR' A
#
# COMPACT_ATOMS: atom_id res chain seq x y z
N MET A 1 16.04 12.60 7.88
CA MET A 1 15.92 11.36 7.75
C MET A 1 15.09 10.90 6.66
N ALA A 2 15.52 10.12 5.90
CA ALA A 2 14.81 9.75 4.79
C ALA A 2 13.92 8.68 5.11
N LYS A 3 12.68 8.81 4.83
CA LYS A 3 11.85 7.82 5.01
C LYS A 3 11.57 7.14 3.81
N LYS A 4 11.43 5.93 3.79
CA LYS A 4 11.11 5.24 2.68
C LYS A 4 9.99 5.79 2.12
N SER A 5 8.93 5.84 2.58
CA SER A 5 7.83 6.52 2.03
C SER A 5 6.67 6.23 2.92
N SER A 6 5.68 7.07 2.87
CA SER A 6 4.54 6.88 3.73
C SER A 6 3.66 5.74 3.28
N TRP A 7 3.83 5.24 2.05
CA TRP A 7 2.97 4.16 1.59
C TRP A 7 3.19 2.89 2.41
N SER A 8 4.43 2.63 2.82
CA SER A 8 4.67 1.41 3.55
C SER A 8 4.06 1.48 4.94
N ASP A 9 4.08 2.65 5.57
CA ASP A 9 3.42 2.81 6.85
C ASP A 9 1.93 2.60 6.73
N LEU A 10 1.33 3.12 5.67
CA LEU A 10 -0.10 2.96 5.46
C LEU A 10 -0.46 1.53 5.14
N TYR A 11 0.41 0.84 4.40
CA TYR A 11 0.18 -0.56 4.12
C TYR A 11 0.19 -1.37 5.42
N ILE A 12 1.16 -1.11 6.28
CA ILE A 12 1.24 -1.82 7.54
C ILE A 12 0.02 -1.53 8.39
N ALA A 13 -0.42 -0.27 8.40
CA ALA A 13 -1.61 0.09 9.16
C ALA A 13 -2.82 -0.70 8.68
N ALA A 14 -2.95 -0.89 7.36
CA ALA A 14 -4.06 -1.67 6.84
C ALA A 14 -3.94 -3.14 7.24
N ALA A 15 -2.73 -3.67 7.17
CA ALA A 15 -2.52 -5.07 7.49
C ALA A 15 -2.80 -5.36 8.96
N LEU A 16 -2.56 -4.38 9.83
CA LEU A 16 -2.77 -4.57 11.25
C LEU A 16 -4.14 -4.12 11.73
N GLU A 17 -4.95 -3.57 10.84
CA GLU A 17 -6.26 -3.09 11.25
C GLU A 17 -7.14 -4.26 11.64
N THR A 18 -7.72 -4.20 12.83
CA THR A 18 -8.57 -5.30 13.31
C THR A 18 -10.05 -5.04 13.10
N GLN A 19 -10.43 -3.79 12.81
CA GLN A 19 -11.83 -3.45 12.65
C GLN A 19 -12.19 -3.46 11.18
N ASP A 20 -13.07 -4.34 10.79
CA ASP A 20 -13.45 -4.43 9.37
C ASP A 20 -14.07 -3.14 8.88
N GLU A 21 -14.72 -2.39 9.75
CA GLU A 21 -15.34 -1.15 9.33
C GLU A 21 -14.32 -0.10 8.95
N ALA A 22 -13.13 -0.12 9.58
CA ALA A 22 -12.10 0.84 9.27
C ALA A 22 -11.20 0.40 8.13
N LEU A 23 -11.26 -0.86 7.78
CA LEU A 23 -10.33 -1.41 6.80
C LEU A 23 -10.44 -0.77 5.42
N PRO A 24 -11.64 -0.51 4.88
CA PRO A 24 -11.69 0.10 3.54
C PRO A 24 -10.97 1.44 3.47
N ALA A 25 -11.08 2.25 4.50
CA ALA A 25 -10.40 3.54 4.51
C ALA A 25 -8.90 3.34 4.59
N ARG A 26 -8.44 2.36 5.37
CA ARG A 26 -7.02 2.08 5.46
C ARG A 26 -6.45 1.60 4.13
N ILE A 27 -7.19 0.72 3.46
CA ILE A 27 -6.75 0.21 2.17
C ILE A 27 -6.72 1.34 1.15
N SER A 28 -7.75 2.17 1.14
CA SER A 28 -7.81 3.28 0.20
C SER A 28 -6.64 4.24 0.41
N ALA A 29 -6.33 4.56 1.67
CA ALA A 29 -5.22 5.45 1.96
C ALA A 29 -3.90 4.86 1.46
N ALA A 30 -3.70 3.56 1.67
CA ALA A 30 -2.48 2.91 1.21
C ALA A 30 -2.38 2.93 -0.31
N LYS A 31 -3.50 2.67 -0.99
CA LYS A 31 -3.49 2.68 -2.44
C LYS A 31 -3.18 4.06 -2.99
N HIS A 32 -3.73 5.09 -2.38
CA HIS A 32 -3.45 6.45 -2.84
C HIS A 32 -1.98 6.80 -2.67
N ALA A 33 -1.41 6.44 -1.53
CA ALA A 33 0.00 6.71 -1.29
C ALA A 33 0.88 5.94 -2.28
N ILE A 34 0.50 4.70 -2.56
CA ILE A 34 1.24 3.88 -3.51
C ILE A 34 1.17 4.50 -4.91
N ALA A 35 -0.01 4.94 -5.32
CA ALA A 35 -0.14 5.54 -6.65
C ALA A 35 0.72 6.79 -6.78
N ALA A 36 0.74 7.61 -5.74
CA ALA A 36 1.57 8.82 -5.78
C ALA A 36 3.05 8.44 -5.85
N ARG A 37 3.45 7.42 -5.10
CA ARG A 37 4.85 7.01 -5.11
C ARG A 37 5.25 6.43 -6.46
N LEU A 38 4.35 5.67 -7.09
CA LEU A 38 4.66 5.12 -8.40
C LEU A 38 4.89 6.20 -9.42
N GLN A 39 4.15 7.31 -9.32
CA GLN A 39 4.38 8.41 -10.23
C GLN A 39 5.77 9.00 -10.03
N GLU A 40 6.20 9.11 -8.77
CA GLU A 40 7.54 9.59 -8.51
C GLU A 40 8.58 8.64 -9.05
N LEU A 41 8.34 7.34 -8.88
CA LEU A 41 9.32 6.36 -9.31
C LEU A 41 9.40 6.24 -10.82
N SER A 42 8.40 6.71 -11.53
CA SER A 42 8.45 6.62 -12.98
C SER A 42 9.60 7.43 -13.55
N ARG A 43 10.15 8.36 -12.76
CA ARG A 43 11.28 9.15 -13.22
C ARG A 43 12.60 8.61 -12.72
N ASN A 44 12.56 7.49 -11.99
CA ASN A 44 13.76 6.98 -11.38
C ASN A 44 14.03 5.59 -11.90
N VAL A 45 15.06 5.44 -12.71
CA VAL A 45 15.32 4.14 -13.31
C VAL A 45 15.89 3.15 -12.33
N ASP A 46 16.35 3.61 -11.18
CA ASP A 46 16.96 2.71 -10.21
C ASP A 46 16.00 2.26 -9.14
N ALA A 47 14.71 2.33 -9.39
CA ALA A 47 13.73 2.02 -8.36
C ALA A 47 13.14 0.63 -8.48
N HIS A 48 13.90 -0.32 -9.00
CA HIS A 48 13.38 -1.66 -9.20
C HIS A 48 12.94 -2.32 -7.92
N GLN A 49 13.74 -2.17 -6.88
CA GLN A 49 13.42 -2.86 -5.64
C GLN A 49 12.15 -2.31 -5.03
N GLU A 50 12.01 -1.00 -5.00
CA GLU A 50 10.81 -0.43 -4.42
C GLU A 50 9.58 -0.78 -5.25
N ARG A 51 9.72 -0.86 -6.57
CA ARG A 51 8.60 -1.25 -7.40
C ARG A 51 8.15 -2.67 -7.09
N ARG A 52 9.08 -3.55 -6.85
CA ARG A 52 8.73 -4.91 -6.46
C ARG A 52 8.02 -4.93 -5.13
N GLU A 53 8.49 -4.12 -4.18
CA GLU A 53 7.85 -4.05 -2.89
C GLU A 53 6.42 -3.53 -3.02
N ILE A 54 6.23 -2.53 -3.90
CA ILE A 54 4.92 -1.99 -4.11
C ILE A 54 3.99 -3.02 -4.74
N GLU A 55 4.49 -3.77 -5.70
CA GLU A 55 3.67 -4.80 -6.32
C GLU A 55 3.21 -5.82 -5.29
N ALA A 56 4.12 -6.23 -4.41
CA ALA A 56 3.76 -7.17 -3.38
C ALA A 56 2.74 -6.57 -2.43
N ALA A 57 2.89 -5.28 -2.12
CA ALA A 57 1.94 -4.63 -1.24
C ALA A 57 0.55 -4.54 -1.86
N LEU A 58 0.49 -4.27 -3.16
CA LEU A 58 -0.79 -4.19 -3.84
C LEU A 58 -1.50 -5.53 -3.83
N VAL A 59 -0.75 -6.61 -4.02
CA VAL A 59 -1.34 -7.94 -3.93
C VAL A 59 -1.83 -8.18 -2.51
N GLY A 60 -1.05 -7.78 -1.52
CA GLY A 60 -1.46 -7.95 -0.13
C GLY A 60 -2.73 -7.17 0.19
N LEU A 61 -2.85 -5.95 -0.32
CA LEU A 61 -4.05 -5.16 -0.08
C LEU A 61 -5.26 -5.80 -0.74
N ARG A 62 -5.08 -6.33 -1.94
CA ARG A 62 -6.18 -6.99 -2.61
C ARG A 62 -6.61 -8.23 -1.84
N THR A 63 -5.66 -8.99 -1.34
CA THR A 63 -5.96 -10.17 -0.56
C THR A 63 -6.71 -9.81 0.71
N LEU A 64 -6.29 -8.74 1.39
CA LEU A 64 -7.00 -8.28 2.56
C LEU A 64 -8.45 -7.95 2.23
N ALA A 65 -8.65 -7.24 1.15
CA ALA A 65 -10.00 -6.85 0.77
C ALA A 65 -10.85 -8.07 0.47
N ASN A 66 -10.27 -9.04 -0.23
CA ASN A 66 -11.03 -10.23 -0.59
C ASN A 66 -11.36 -11.09 0.59
N GLU A 67 -10.46 -11.14 1.57
CA GLU A 67 -10.67 -12.02 2.70
C GLU A 67 -11.47 -11.40 3.81
N ARG A 68 -11.33 -10.10 4.01
CA ARG A 68 -11.93 -9.49 5.17
C ARG A 68 -13.14 -8.63 4.86
N LEU A 69 -13.26 -8.14 3.64
CA LEU A 69 -14.38 -7.26 3.32
C LEU A 69 -15.41 -8.03 2.53
N PRO A 70 -16.66 -7.98 2.97
CA PRO A 70 -17.69 -8.71 2.24
C PRO A 70 -18.00 -7.96 0.95
N ARG A 71 -18.49 -8.70 -0.03
CA ARG A 71 -18.80 -8.10 -1.28
C ARG A 71 -20.19 -7.73 -1.39
#